data_9c166755403db3febe96435cdd9b69fb
#
_entry.id   9c166755403db3febe96435cdd9b69fb
#
_cell.length_a   1.000
_cell.length_b   1.000
_cell.length_c   1.000
_cell.angle_alpha   90.00
_cell.angle_beta   90.00
_cell.angle_gamma   90.00
#
_symmetry.space_group_name_H-M   'P 1'
#
loop_
_entity.id
_entity.type
_entity.pdbx_description
1 polymer ?
#
loop_
_entity_poly.entity_id
_entity_poly.type
_entity_poly.pdbx_seq_one_letter_code
_entity_poly.pdbx_strand_id
1 'polypeptide(L)'
;SGSADNVRWQIAGRNESSGTFSLIIRRGNDTTNNPVVLEQYNNLSLDPNQPNFISAVIGDNKFNYNSAENYLEISGSYANGSRYVRVKKVNKPTPNYLDNAGNAQDQFTGSIPALGSGSIGGAFQAGVGSLITSIAGGGNYYEEAGTGASAVTQGLVSTDYNNMLNLLSNQDDYRFNALLTPGLIDKVHASQTTTAINNTQGRGDSIYILDPVLYGSTIATTTGQANARNTSYAAVYWPWLQTFEPDSGKNVWIPASTMIGGVYAFNDNVSE
;
A
#
# COMPACT_ATOMS: atom_id res chain seq x y z
N SER A 1 -0.48 -5.84 -3.84
CA SER A 1 -0.79 -5.58 -5.23
C SER A 1 -1.83 -4.45 -5.33
N GLY A 2 -1.65 -3.52 -6.25
CA GLY A 2 -2.48 -2.32 -6.40
C GLY A 2 -3.69 -2.48 -7.32
N SER A 3 -4.06 -3.69 -7.74
CA SER A 3 -5.23 -3.89 -8.60
C SER A 3 -6.53 -3.87 -7.78
N ALA A 4 -7.55 -3.20 -8.30
CA ALA A 4 -8.89 -3.19 -7.73
C ALA A 4 -9.55 -4.58 -7.72
N ASP A 5 -9.07 -5.49 -8.55
CA ASP A 5 -9.59 -6.85 -8.68
C ASP A 5 -8.93 -7.87 -7.74
N ASN A 6 -8.00 -7.44 -6.90
CA ASN A 6 -7.32 -8.34 -5.97
C ASN A 6 -8.18 -8.80 -4.81
N VAL A 7 -9.22 -8.10 -4.50
CA VAL A 7 -10.17 -8.43 -3.45
C VAL A 7 -11.59 -8.50 -4.00
N ARG A 8 -12.33 -9.38 -3.40
CA ARG A 8 -13.73 -9.64 -3.68
C ARG A 8 -14.50 -9.54 -2.37
N TRP A 9 -15.70 -9.01 -2.41
CA TRP A 9 -16.58 -8.95 -1.26
C TRP A 9 -17.72 -9.97 -1.39
N GLN A 10 -18.21 -10.44 -0.25
CA GLN A 10 -19.39 -11.29 -0.15
C GLN A 10 -20.23 -10.87 1.04
N ILE A 11 -21.52 -10.67 0.78
CA ILE A 11 -22.52 -10.49 1.85
C ILE A 11 -23.09 -11.85 2.21
N ALA A 12 -23.03 -12.19 3.48
CA ALA A 12 -23.57 -13.42 4.04
C ALA A 12 -24.34 -13.13 5.33
N GLY A 13 -25.04 -14.12 5.86
CA GLY A 13 -25.67 -14.03 7.18
C GLY A 13 -26.67 -12.86 7.33
N ARG A 14 -27.39 -12.49 6.27
CA ARG A 14 -28.42 -11.44 6.32
C ARG A 14 -29.50 -11.81 7.32
N ASN A 15 -29.79 -10.93 8.26
CA ASN A 15 -30.82 -11.06 9.27
C ASN A 15 -31.70 -9.82 9.31
N GLU A 16 -32.88 -9.92 8.78
CA GLU A 16 -33.85 -8.81 8.69
C GLU A 16 -34.48 -8.49 10.06
N SER A 17 -34.61 -9.46 10.94
CA SER A 17 -35.20 -9.22 12.25
C SER A 17 -34.30 -8.40 13.18
N SER A 18 -33.00 -8.48 13.03
CA SER A 18 -32.02 -7.72 13.82
C SER A 18 -31.36 -6.56 13.04
N GLY A 19 -31.58 -6.45 11.74
CA GLY A 19 -30.94 -5.43 10.90
C GLY A 19 -29.48 -5.67 10.64
N THR A 20 -29.02 -6.93 10.70
CA THR A 20 -27.61 -7.25 10.63
C THR A 20 -27.26 -8.15 9.47
N PHE A 21 -25.96 -8.14 9.10
CA PHE A 21 -25.41 -8.96 8.05
C PHE A 21 -23.92 -9.25 8.30
N SER A 22 -23.36 -10.17 7.56
CA SER A 22 -21.92 -10.45 7.57
C SER A 22 -21.29 -10.02 6.26
N LEU A 23 -20.08 -9.45 6.35
CA LEU A 23 -19.25 -9.11 5.22
C LEU A 23 -17.99 -9.96 5.25
N ILE A 24 -17.69 -10.61 4.14
CA ILE A 24 -16.50 -11.42 3.96
C ILE A 24 -15.68 -10.78 2.85
N ILE A 25 -14.42 -10.51 3.11
CA ILE A 25 -13.44 -10.05 2.13
C ILE A 25 -12.65 -11.27 1.69
N ARG A 26 -12.65 -11.52 0.40
CA ARG A 26 -12.07 -12.70 -0.23
C ARG A 26 -10.99 -12.30 -1.21
N ARG A 27 -10.07 -13.22 -1.49
CA ARG A 27 -9.08 -13.04 -2.53
C ARG A 27 -9.74 -12.93 -3.91
N GLY A 28 -9.31 -11.97 -4.73
CA GLY A 28 -9.96 -11.66 -6.00
C GLY A 28 -9.99 -12.80 -7.02
N ASN A 29 -8.98 -13.67 -6.99
CA ASN A 29 -8.87 -14.82 -7.90
C ASN A 29 -9.36 -16.15 -7.29
N ASP A 30 -10.07 -16.11 -6.17
CA ASP A 30 -10.67 -17.31 -5.60
C ASP A 30 -11.89 -17.79 -6.42
N THR A 31 -12.38 -18.98 -6.11
CA THR A 31 -13.59 -19.54 -6.74
C THR A 31 -14.68 -19.75 -5.70
N THR A 32 -15.91 -19.90 -6.15
CA THR A 32 -17.04 -20.20 -5.27
C THR A 32 -16.87 -21.54 -4.55
N ASN A 33 -16.25 -22.52 -5.20
CA ASN A 33 -15.99 -23.85 -4.64
C ASN A 33 -14.76 -23.90 -3.73
N ASN A 34 -13.86 -22.93 -3.86
CA ASN A 34 -12.66 -22.82 -3.04
C ASN A 34 -12.43 -21.36 -2.66
N PRO A 35 -13.23 -20.81 -1.72
CA PRO A 35 -13.12 -19.43 -1.29
C PRO A 35 -11.87 -19.24 -0.41
N VAL A 36 -11.12 -18.18 -0.67
CA VAL A 36 -9.99 -17.77 0.16
C VAL A 36 -10.39 -16.51 0.93
N VAL A 37 -10.73 -16.70 2.20
CA VAL A 37 -11.14 -15.60 3.08
C VAL A 37 -9.91 -14.86 3.60
N LEU A 38 -9.90 -13.55 3.40
CA LEU A 38 -8.87 -12.65 3.90
C LEU A 38 -9.30 -12.02 5.24
N GLU A 39 -10.55 -11.53 5.29
CA GLU A 39 -11.16 -10.95 6.49
C GLU A 39 -12.63 -11.31 6.53
N GLN A 40 -13.18 -11.43 7.74
CA GLN A 40 -14.60 -11.67 7.96
C GLN A 40 -15.10 -10.80 9.10
N TYR A 41 -16.20 -10.12 8.83
CA TYR A 41 -16.91 -9.27 9.78
C TYR A 41 -18.33 -9.77 9.93
N ASN A 42 -18.67 -10.23 11.12
CA ASN A 42 -19.98 -10.76 11.43
C ASN A 42 -20.85 -9.73 12.13
N ASN A 43 -22.14 -9.85 11.98
CA ASN A 43 -23.14 -9.07 12.71
C ASN A 43 -22.98 -7.55 12.51
N LEU A 44 -22.63 -7.10 11.30
CA LEU A 44 -22.54 -5.68 10.97
C LEU A 44 -23.92 -5.06 10.88
N SER A 45 -24.07 -3.79 11.27
CA SER A 45 -25.27 -3.00 11.16
C SER A 45 -25.06 -1.77 10.26
N LEU A 46 -26.14 -1.26 9.67
CA LEU A 46 -26.19 0.05 9.02
C LEU A 46 -26.74 1.15 9.96
N ASP A 47 -26.98 0.83 11.22
CA ASP A 47 -27.41 1.77 12.24
C ASP A 47 -26.21 2.50 12.84
N PRO A 48 -26.06 3.82 12.63
CA PRO A 48 -24.94 4.58 13.15
C PRO A 48 -24.93 4.69 14.68
N ASN A 49 -26.03 4.38 15.34
CA ASN A 49 -26.15 4.42 16.80
C ASN A 49 -25.72 3.10 17.48
N GLN A 50 -25.39 2.08 16.67
CA GLN A 50 -24.99 0.78 17.19
C GLN A 50 -23.47 0.61 17.18
N PRO A 51 -22.87 -0.10 18.16
CA PRO A 51 -21.43 -0.33 18.21
C PRO A 51 -20.90 -1.20 17.06
N ASN A 52 -21.78 -2.00 16.45
CA ASN A 52 -21.47 -2.82 15.28
C ASN A 52 -21.79 -2.11 13.94
N PHE A 53 -21.87 -0.78 13.95
CA PHE A 53 -22.01 0.02 12.75
C PHE A 53 -20.87 -0.25 11.78
N ILE A 54 -21.17 -0.50 10.53
CA ILE A 54 -20.19 -0.92 9.52
C ILE A 54 -18.98 0.02 9.41
N SER A 55 -19.21 1.35 9.48
CA SER A 55 -18.09 2.32 9.42
C SER A 55 -17.25 2.29 10.70
N ALA A 56 -17.85 2.02 11.86
CA ALA A 56 -17.10 1.92 13.10
C ALA A 56 -16.24 0.65 13.19
N VAL A 57 -16.71 -0.45 12.59
CA VAL A 57 -16.01 -1.74 12.63
C VAL A 57 -14.93 -1.84 11.54
N ILE A 58 -15.23 -1.44 10.31
CA ILE A 58 -14.32 -1.56 9.16
C ILE A 58 -13.41 -0.34 9.04
N GLY A 59 -13.92 0.84 9.38
CA GLY A 59 -13.27 2.12 9.19
C GLY A 59 -13.70 2.84 7.91
N ASP A 60 -13.61 4.15 7.94
CA ASP A 60 -13.95 5.02 6.81
C ASP A 60 -12.87 6.08 6.53
N ASN A 61 -11.76 6.04 7.25
CA ASN A 61 -10.69 7.01 7.09
C ASN A 61 -10.10 6.93 5.68
N LYS A 62 -9.97 8.08 5.05
CA LYS A 62 -9.27 8.27 3.79
C LYS A 62 -8.12 9.23 4.01
N PHE A 63 -6.95 8.80 3.61
CA PHE A 63 -5.74 9.61 3.60
C PHE A 63 -5.63 10.31 2.24
N ASN A 64 -5.49 11.63 2.25
CA ASN A 64 -5.22 12.45 1.08
C ASN A 64 -3.93 13.22 1.32
N TYR A 65 -3.03 13.21 0.34
CA TYR A 65 -1.85 14.06 0.37
C TYR A 65 -2.25 15.46 -0.10
N ASN A 66 -2.04 16.47 0.75
CA ASN A 66 -2.19 17.87 0.40
C ASN A 66 -0.84 18.38 -0.12
N SER A 67 -0.76 18.56 -1.44
CA SER A 67 0.48 18.98 -2.11
C SER A 67 0.81 20.46 -1.93
N ALA A 68 -0.11 21.29 -1.48
CA ALA A 68 0.14 22.69 -1.22
C ALA A 68 0.89 22.92 0.11
N GLU A 69 0.53 22.10 1.10
CA GLU A 69 1.04 22.24 2.48
C GLU A 69 1.92 21.05 2.90
N ASN A 70 2.14 20.08 2.02
CA ASN A 70 2.98 18.89 2.23
C ASN A 70 2.61 18.08 3.49
N TYR A 71 1.33 17.81 3.73
CA TYR A 71 0.88 16.96 4.82
C TYR A 71 -0.21 15.99 4.39
N LEU A 72 -0.49 15.00 5.25
CA LEU A 72 -1.57 14.04 5.06
C LEU A 72 -2.83 14.50 5.76
N GLU A 73 -3.87 14.76 4.96
CA GLU A 73 -5.21 14.98 5.48
C GLU A 73 -5.91 13.65 5.72
N ILE A 74 -6.51 13.50 6.89
CA ILE A 74 -7.32 12.35 7.22
C ILE A 74 -8.78 12.81 7.24
N SER A 75 -9.59 12.24 6.36
CA SER A 75 -11.05 12.43 6.34
C SER A 75 -11.73 11.13 6.71
N GLY A 76 -12.87 11.24 7.39
CA GLY A 76 -13.59 10.12 7.96
C GLY A 76 -13.70 10.22 9.48
N SER A 77 -14.58 9.42 10.07
CA SER A 77 -14.88 9.46 11.52
C SER A 77 -14.29 8.29 12.28
N TYR A 78 -13.96 7.21 11.58
CA TYR A 78 -13.55 5.95 12.18
C TYR A 78 -12.23 5.45 11.58
N ALA A 79 -11.29 5.10 12.44
CA ALA A 79 -10.01 4.52 12.03
C ALA A 79 -10.21 3.22 11.23
N ASN A 80 -9.38 2.99 10.22
CA ASN A 80 -9.47 1.79 9.40
C ASN A 80 -9.05 0.55 10.19
N GLY A 81 -9.99 -0.37 10.42
CA GLY A 81 -9.76 -1.68 11.03
C GLY A 81 -9.42 -2.75 10.00
N SER A 82 -9.88 -2.59 8.76
CA SER A 82 -9.56 -3.50 7.65
C SER A 82 -8.26 -3.09 6.95
N ARG A 83 -7.50 -4.11 6.51
CA ARG A 83 -6.30 -3.93 5.67
C ARG A 83 -6.61 -3.81 4.18
N TYR A 84 -7.80 -4.24 3.75
CA TYR A 84 -8.15 -4.39 2.34
C TYR A 84 -9.19 -3.41 1.86
N VAL A 85 -10.11 -3.00 2.71
CA VAL A 85 -11.27 -2.17 2.34
C VAL A 85 -11.55 -1.10 3.39
N ARG A 86 -12.26 -0.07 2.98
CA ARG A 86 -12.84 0.93 3.87
C ARG A 86 -14.26 1.27 3.42
N VAL A 87 -15.08 1.75 4.32
CA VAL A 87 -16.41 2.23 4.00
C VAL A 87 -16.31 3.61 3.35
N LYS A 88 -16.71 3.73 2.10
CA LYS A 88 -16.72 5.03 1.42
C LYS A 88 -17.92 5.87 1.89
N LYS A 89 -19.09 5.23 1.98
CA LYS A 89 -20.36 5.88 2.36
C LYS A 89 -21.41 4.81 2.64
N VAL A 90 -22.22 5.04 3.64
CA VAL A 90 -23.47 4.31 3.87
C VAL A 90 -24.61 5.11 3.23
N ASN A 91 -25.15 4.62 2.11
CA ASN A 91 -26.16 5.33 1.35
C ASN A 91 -27.54 5.27 1.99
N LYS A 92 -27.85 4.20 2.72
CA LYS A 92 -29.13 3.94 3.37
C LYS A 92 -28.89 3.55 4.82
N PRO A 93 -28.57 4.50 5.69
CA PRO A 93 -28.45 4.22 7.11
C PRO A 93 -29.79 3.82 7.70
N THR A 94 -29.76 3.02 8.73
CA THR A 94 -30.98 2.48 9.39
C THR A 94 -31.00 2.86 10.87
N PRO A 95 -31.07 4.16 11.21
CA PRO A 95 -31.05 4.61 12.60
C PRO A 95 -32.22 4.03 13.38
N ASN A 96 -31.92 3.45 14.55
CA ASN A 96 -32.91 2.77 15.37
C ASN A 96 -33.68 1.71 14.59
N TYR A 97 -32.93 0.75 13.99
CA TYR A 97 -33.50 -0.30 13.15
C TYR A 97 -34.69 -1.03 13.81
N LEU A 98 -34.63 -1.25 15.11
CA LEU A 98 -35.71 -1.82 15.91
C LEU A 98 -36.56 -0.71 16.52
N ASP A 99 -37.88 -0.93 16.59
CA ASP A 99 -38.80 -0.10 17.36
C ASP A 99 -38.65 -0.35 18.88
N ASN A 100 -39.41 0.39 19.69
CA ASN A 100 -39.38 0.24 21.15
C ASN A 100 -39.93 -1.11 21.66
N ALA A 101 -40.62 -1.86 20.80
CA ALA A 101 -41.10 -3.20 21.09
C ALA A 101 -40.13 -4.30 20.63
N GLY A 102 -39.01 -3.91 19.99
CA GLY A 102 -38.01 -4.84 19.47
C GLY A 102 -38.30 -5.40 18.08
N ASN A 103 -39.28 -4.86 17.36
CA ASN A 103 -39.58 -5.27 16.01
C ASN A 103 -38.81 -4.45 14.98
N ALA A 104 -38.42 -5.09 13.88
CA ALA A 104 -37.78 -4.41 12.75
C ALA A 104 -38.76 -3.38 12.14
N GLN A 105 -38.27 -2.17 11.91
CA GLN A 105 -39.04 -1.15 11.21
C GLN A 105 -39.08 -1.42 9.72
N ASP A 106 -40.27 -1.60 9.13
CA ASP A 106 -40.49 -1.96 7.71
C ASP A 106 -39.76 -1.05 6.74
N GLN A 107 -39.66 0.24 7.05
CA GLN A 107 -38.97 1.23 6.22
C GLN A 107 -37.47 0.93 6.04
N PHE A 108 -36.84 0.16 6.92
CA PHE A 108 -35.41 -0.13 6.91
C PHE A 108 -35.07 -1.54 6.43
N THR A 109 -36.02 -2.48 6.41
CA THR A 109 -35.76 -3.88 6.05
C THR A 109 -35.19 -4.03 4.64
N GLY A 110 -35.66 -3.21 3.69
CA GLY A 110 -35.12 -3.16 2.32
C GLY A 110 -33.75 -2.50 2.17
N SER A 111 -33.19 -1.90 3.25
CA SER A 111 -31.88 -1.25 3.22
C SER A 111 -30.73 -2.20 3.53
N ILE A 112 -31.03 -3.36 4.15
CA ILE A 112 -30.01 -4.36 4.47
C ILE A 112 -29.47 -4.97 3.17
N PRO A 113 -28.14 -5.06 3.00
CA PRO A 113 -27.54 -5.62 1.80
C PRO A 113 -28.06 -7.03 1.47
N ALA A 114 -28.39 -7.27 0.22
CA ALA A 114 -28.77 -8.59 -0.25
C ALA A 114 -27.59 -9.55 -0.23
N LEU A 115 -27.89 -10.85 -0.07
CA LEU A 115 -26.87 -11.89 -0.20
C LEU A 115 -26.27 -11.85 -1.60
N GLY A 116 -24.96 -11.98 -1.69
CA GLY A 116 -24.27 -11.97 -2.97
C GLY A 116 -22.77 -11.67 -2.81
N SER A 117 -22.08 -11.72 -3.92
CA SER A 117 -20.66 -11.41 -3.98
C SER A 117 -20.33 -10.58 -5.22
N GLY A 118 -19.25 -9.83 -5.16
CA GLY A 118 -18.77 -9.01 -6.27
C GLY A 118 -17.34 -8.55 -6.08
N SER A 119 -16.83 -7.87 -7.11
CA SER A 119 -15.54 -7.19 -7.08
C SER A 119 -15.68 -5.82 -7.75
N ILE A 120 -14.76 -4.91 -7.47
CA ILE A 120 -14.67 -3.65 -8.22
C ILE A 120 -13.97 -3.98 -9.54
N GLY A 121 -14.59 -3.63 -10.67
CA GLY A 121 -14.02 -3.89 -11.99
C GLY A 121 -14.30 -5.27 -12.56
N GLY A 122 -15.05 -6.15 -11.86
CA GLY A 122 -15.45 -7.45 -12.36
C GLY A 122 -14.62 -8.61 -11.79
N ALA A 123 -14.39 -9.64 -12.60
CA ALA A 123 -13.58 -10.79 -12.19
C ALA A 123 -12.09 -10.45 -12.14
N PHE A 124 -11.35 -11.13 -11.27
CA PHE A 124 -9.90 -11.03 -11.24
C PHE A 124 -9.30 -11.33 -12.61
N GLN A 125 -8.48 -10.42 -13.10
CA GLN A 125 -7.82 -10.57 -14.39
C GLN A 125 -6.36 -10.97 -14.18
N ALA A 126 -5.98 -12.12 -14.72
CA ALA A 126 -4.58 -12.53 -14.79
C ALA A 126 -3.79 -11.49 -15.58
N GLY A 127 -2.67 -11.01 -15.05
CA GLY A 127 -1.87 -9.93 -15.64
C GLY A 127 -2.15 -8.54 -15.06
N VAL A 128 -3.34 -8.30 -14.52
CA VAL A 128 -3.62 -7.11 -13.73
C VAL A 128 -3.49 -7.50 -12.26
N GLY A 129 -2.48 -7.00 -11.58
CA GLY A 129 -2.15 -7.42 -10.23
C GLY A 129 -1.51 -8.81 -10.13
N SER A 130 -1.23 -9.45 -11.25
CA SER A 130 -0.36 -10.64 -11.30
C SER A 130 1.09 -10.23 -11.11
N LEU A 131 1.89 -11.21 -10.75
CA LEU A 131 3.34 -11.05 -10.71
C LEU A 131 3.85 -10.63 -12.09
N ILE A 132 4.49 -9.48 -12.17
CA ILE A 132 5.02 -8.95 -13.39
C ILE A 132 6.47 -9.37 -13.49
N THR A 133 6.80 -10.06 -14.56
CA THR A 133 8.15 -10.55 -14.80
C THR A 133 9.05 -9.51 -15.44
N SER A 134 8.47 -8.48 -16.05
CA SER A 134 9.20 -7.35 -16.61
C SER A 134 8.30 -6.13 -16.76
N ILE A 135 8.86 -4.97 -16.53
CA ILE A 135 8.25 -3.66 -16.77
C ILE A 135 9.05 -2.93 -17.86
N ALA A 136 8.40 -1.96 -18.50
CA ALA A 136 9.09 -1.13 -19.48
C ALA A 136 10.30 -0.46 -18.83
N GLY A 137 11.51 -0.83 -19.28
CA GLY A 137 12.75 -0.37 -18.66
C GLY A 137 13.61 -1.47 -18.06
N GLY A 138 13.12 -2.71 -17.98
CA GLY A 138 13.94 -3.90 -17.84
C GLY A 138 13.94 -4.61 -16.51
N GLY A 139 13.18 -4.18 -15.53
CA GLY A 139 13.08 -4.89 -14.24
C GLY A 139 11.79 -5.66 -14.05
N ASN A 140 11.67 -6.32 -12.93
CA ASN A 140 10.41 -6.83 -12.43
C ASN A 140 10.04 -6.11 -11.12
N TYR A 141 8.87 -6.37 -10.56
CA TYR A 141 8.41 -5.61 -9.40
C TYR A 141 9.23 -5.85 -8.11
N TYR A 142 10.08 -6.86 -8.06
CA TYR A 142 11.04 -7.06 -6.98
C TYR A 142 12.28 -6.17 -7.11
N GLU A 143 12.60 -5.79 -8.32
CA GLU A 143 13.86 -5.14 -8.67
C GLU A 143 13.72 -3.62 -8.73
N GLU A 144 12.63 -3.13 -9.32
CA GLU A 144 12.41 -1.69 -9.48
C GLU A 144 10.92 -1.30 -9.48
N ALA A 145 10.63 -0.06 -9.12
CA ALA A 145 9.33 0.53 -9.32
C ALA A 145 9.10 0.80 -10.81
N GLY A 146 7.87 0.65 -11.27
CA GLY A 146 7.55 0.87 -12.68
C GLY A 146 7.72 2.31 -13.13
N THR A 147 8.12 2.49 -14.37
CA THR A 147 8.29 3.79 -15.03
C THR A 147 7.25 4.01 -16.10
N GLY A 148 6.66 5.21 -16.12
CA GLY A 148 5.72 5.64 -17.15
C GLY A 148 4.30 5.06 -17.02
N ALA A 149 3.36 5.61 -17.79
CA ALA A 149 1.95 5.27 -17.72
C ALA A 149 1.61 3.86 -18.23
N SER A 150 2.50 3.24 -18.99
CA SER A 150 2.33 1.90 -19.57
C SER A 150 3.00 0.80 -18.74
N ALA A 151 3.72 1.15 -17.69
CA ALA A 151 4.37 0.19 -16.83
C ALA A 151 3.35 -0.53 -15.96
N VAL A 152 3.32 -1.84 -16.03
CA VAL A 152 2.50 -2.66 -15.14
C VAL A 152 3.27 -2.82 -13.85
N THR A 153 2.81 -2.18 -12.78
CA THR A 153 3.59 -1.91 -11.57
C THR A 153 2.98 -2.53 -10.34
N GLN A 154 1.87 -3.23 -10.46
CA GLN A 154 1.05 -3.70 -9.34
C GLN A 154 0.71 -2.57 -8.34
N GLY A 155 0.52 -1.36 -8.84
CA GLY A 155 0.20 -0.18 -8.04
C GLY A 155 1.42 0.60 -7.54
N LEU A 156 2.63 0.16 -7.84
CA LEU A 156 3.85 0.90 -7.54
C LEU A 156 4.26 1.73 -8.76
N VAL A 157 4.11 3.04 -8.68
CA VAL A 157 4.49 3.98 -9.73
C VAL A 157 5.57 4.90 -9.19
N SER A 158 6.67 5.06 -9.93
CA SER A 158 7.82 5.85 -9.48
C SER A 158 7.46 7.31 -9.16
N THR A 159 6.52 7.89 -9.92
CA THR A 159 6.07 9.28 -9.69
C THR A 159 5.33 9.48 -8.37
N ASP A 160 4.67 8.44 -7.85
CA ASP A 160 3.96 8.52 -6.56
C ASP A 160 4.93 8.64 -5.38
N TYR A 161 6.19 8.20 -5.57
CA TYR A 161 7.24 8.41 -4.58
C TYR A 161 7.55 9.90 -4.34
N ASN A 162 7.31 10.78 -5.30
CA ASN A 162 7.52 12.22 -5.10
C ASN A 162 6.64 12.77 -3.97
N ASN A 163 5.38 12.33 -3.88
CA ASN A 163 4.48 12.73 -2.82
C ASN A 163 4.98 12.27 -1.45
N MET A 164 5.46 11.02 -1.37
CA MET A 164 6.06 10.48 -0.15
C MET A 164 7.34 11.24 0.22
N LEU A 165 8.23 11.46 -0.74
CA LEU A 165 9.50 12.16 -0.51
C LEU A 165 9.25 13.61 -0.03
N ASN A 166 8.29 14.31 -0.63
CA ASN A 166 7.92 15.66 -0.23
C ASN A 166 7.28 15.67 1.17
N LEU A 167 6.45 14.69 1.50
CA LEU A 167 5.92 14.53 2.85
C LEU A 167 7.06 14.35 3.87
N LEU A 168 8.02 13.47 3.57
CA LEU A 168 9.17 13.19 4.43
C LEU A 168 10.19 14.34 4.49
N SER A 169 10.06 15.37 3.68
CA SER A 169 10.93 16.57 3.78
C SER A 169 10.64 17.40 5.04
N ASN A 170 9.46 17.24 5.64
CA ASN A 170 9.12 17.90 6.90
C ASN A 170 9.77 17.17 8.08
N GLN A 171 10.84 17.75 8.63
CA GLN A 171 11.59 17.17 9.75
C GLN A 171 10.91 17.36 11.12
N ASP A 172 9.92 18.21 11.23
CA ASP A 172 9.17 18.40 12.48
C ASP A 172 8.20 17.24 12.71
N ASP A 173 7.57 16.75 11.65
CA ASP A 173 6.60 15.66 11.72
C ASP A 173 7.25 14.27 11.58
N TYR A 174 8.35 14.16 10.79
CA TYR A 174 8.99 12.89 10.48
C TYR A 174 10.45 12.88 10.86
N ARG A 175 10.83 12.07 11.84
CA ARG A 175 12.22 11.93 12.32
C ARG A 175 12.78 10.59 11.89
N PHE A 176 13.89 10.63 11.14
CA PHE A 176 14.64 9.45 10.71
C PHE A 176 16.10 9.84 10.40
N ASN A 177 17.01 8.88 10.53
CA ASN A 177 18.45 9.09 10.27
C ASN A 177 18.87 8.56 8.90
N ALA A 178 18.10 7.63 8.32
CA ALA A 178 18.38 7.07 7.01
C ALA A 178 17.10 6.99 6.18
N LEU A 179 17.18 7.39 4.93
CA LEU A 179 16.13 7.25 3.92
C LEU A 179 16.53 6.16 2.93
N LEU A 180 15.66 5.17 2.75
CA LEU A 180 15.85 4.10 1.79
C LEU A 180 14.61 4.00 0.90
N THR A 181 14.82 3.87 -0.39
CA THR A 181 13.74 3.71 -1.37
C THR A 181 14.00 2.49 -2.25
N PRO A 182 13.94 1.26 -1.69
CA PRO A 182 14.17 0.05 -2.47
C PRO A 182 13.24 0.01 -3.69
N GLY A 183 13.81 -0.27 -4.87
CA GLY A 183 13.07 -0.25 -6.13
C GLY A 183 13.16 1.07 -6.91
N LEU A 184 13.61 2.17 -6.32
CA LEU A 184 14.03 3.36 -7.05
C LEU A 184 15.51 3.25 -7.41
N ILE A 185 15.78 3.05 -8.70
CA ILE A 185 17.13 2.92 -9.25
C ILE A 185 17.54 4.23 -9.91
N ASP A 186 18.62 4.82 -9.50
CA ASP A 186 19.04 6.17 -9.92
C ASP A 186 19.15 6.33 -11.43
N LYS A 187 19.69 5.34 -12.12
CA LYS A 187 19.81 5.35 -13.59
C LYS A 187 18.46 5.41 -14.30
N VAL A 188 17.41 4.87 -13.69
CA VAL A 188 16.07 4.76 -14.28
C VAL A 188 15.14 5.83 -13.72
N HIS A 189 15.28 6.17 -12.45
CA HIS A 189 14.40 7.07 -11.72
C HIS A 189 15.12 8.35 -11.26
N ALA A 190 15.96 8.92 -12.12
CA ALA A 190 16.85 10.04 -11.80
C ALA A 190 16.10 11.26 -11.19
N SER A 191 14.86 11.49 -11.58
CA SER A 191 14.04 12.59 -11.04
C SER A 191 13.68 12.35 -9.57
N GLN A 192 13.21 11.15 -9.24
CA GLN A 192 12.80 10.77 -7.88
C GLN A 192 13.99 10.71 -6.93
N THR A 193 15.09 10.12 -7.39
CA THR A 193 16.33 10.06 -6.59
C THR A 193 16.96 11.43 -6.37
N THR A 194 16.86 12.33 -7.36
CA THR A 194 17.28 13.74 -7.19
C THR A 194 16.40 14.44 -6.15
N THR A 195 15.08 14.22 -6.18
CA THR A 195 14.18 14.76 -5.15
C THR A 195 14.54 14.23 -3.76
N ALA A 196 14.82 12.93 -3.64
CA ALA A 196 15.25 12.34 -2.38
C ALA A 196 16.55 12.95 -1.85
N ILE A 197 17.56 13.12 -2.71
CA ILE A 197 18.85 13.75 -2.35
C ILE A 197 18.61 15.20 -1.88
N ASN A 198 17.86 15.98 -2.63
CA ASN A 198 17.60 17.38 -2.30
C ASN A 198 16.85 17.53 -0.97
N ASN A 199 15.85 16.67 -0.73
CA ASN A 199 15.10 16.68 0.51
C ASN A 199 15.98 16.27 1.70
N THR A 200 16.81 15.24 1.57
CA THR A 200 17.76 14.81 2.60
C THR A 200 18.80 15.89 2.89
N GLN A 201 19.30 16.55 1.85
CA GLN A 201 20.22 17.68 1.99
C GLN A 201 19.55 18.88 2.66
N GLY A 202 18.30 19.20 2.29
CA GLY A 202 17.53 20.28 2.90
C GLY A 202 17.22 20.04 4.38
N ARG A 203 16.97 18.78 4.76
CA ARG A 203 16.80 18.37 6.16
C ARG A 203 18.09 18.48 6.97
N GLY A 204 19.20 17.95 6.43
CA GLY A 204 20.50 17.97 7.09
C GLY A 204 20.68 16.96 8.25
N ASP A 205 19.63 16.19 8.58
CA ASP A 205 19.58 15.27 9.74
C ASP A 205 19.57 13.78 9.35
N SER A 206 19.69 13.48 8.07
CA SER A 206 19.58 12.12 7.54
C SER A 206 20.48 11.89 6.33
N ILE A 207 20.69 10.63 5.98
CA ILE A 207 21.44 10.20 4.79
C ILE A 207 20.53 9.38 3.88
N TYR A 208 20.63 9.60 2.56
CA TYR A 208 19.92 8.80 1.56
C TYR A 208 20.78 7.63 1.08
N ILE A 209 20.25 6.40 1.16
CA ILE A 209 20.93 5.21 0.63
C ILE A 209 20.38 4.92 -0.76
N LEU A 210 21.23 5.09 -1.76
CA LEU A 210 20.91 5.12 -3.18
C LEU A 210 21.33 3.83 -3.87
N ASP A 211 20.42 3.22 -4.64
CA ASP A 211 20.72 2.14 -5.59
C ASP A 211 21.06 2.73 -6.95
N PRO A 212 22.31 2.61 -7.44
CA PRO A 212 22.76 3.38 -8.60
C PRO A 212 22.28 2.82 -9.93
N VAL A 213 22.24 1.48 -10.08
CA VAL A 213 22.05 0.80 -11.36
C VAL A 213 21.23 -0.48 -11.23
N LEU A 214 20.67 -0.92 -12.34
CA LEU A 214 19.93 -2.19 -12.46
C LEU A 214 20.84 -3.40 -12.23
N TYR A 215 20.21 -4.53 -11.87
CA TYR A 215 20.87 -5.82 -11.79
C TYR A 215 21.64 -6.15 -13.07
N GLY A 216 22.82 -6.74 -12.91
CA GLY A 216 23.69 -7.11 -14.02
C GLY A 216 24.48 -5.95 -14.66
N SER A 217 24.38 -4.73 -14.13
CA SER A 217 25.19 -3.61 -14.61
C SER A 217 26.67 -3.79 -14.29
N THR A 218 27.52 -3.22 -15.17
CA THR A 218 28.98 -3.28 -15.00
C THR A 218 29.50 -2.31 -13.97
N ILE A 219 30.70 -2.55 -13.43
CA ILE A 219 31.40 -1.64 -12.53
C ILE A 219 31.56 -0.26 -13.15
N ALA A 220 31.92 -0.17 -14.43
CA ALA A 220 32.08 1.11 -15.13
C ALA A 220 30.77 1.91 -15.19
N THR A 221 29.65 1.24 -15.43
CA THR A 221 28.31 1.89 -15.42
C THR A 221 27.96 2.38 -14.02
N THR A 222 28.26 1.58 -12.99
CA THR A 222 27.98 1.90 -11.60
C THR A 222 28.79 3.10 -11.12
N THR A 223 30.10 3.09 -11.37
CA THR A 223 30.97 4.21 -10.98
C THR A 223 30.65 5.49 -11.74
N GLY A 224 30.29 5.37 -13.03
CA GLY A 224 29.81 6.51 -13.82
C GLY A 224 28.56 7.14 -13.25
N GLN A 225 27.59 6.33 -12.82
CA GLN A 225 26.36 6.81 -12.18
C GLN A 225 26.62 7.44 -10.81
N ALA A 226 27.48 6.81 -9.98
CA ALA A 226 27.85 7.35 -8.68
C ALA A 226 28.56 8.70 -8.81
N ASN A 227 29.52 8.81 -9.73
CA ASN A 227 30.29 10.04 -9.97
C ASN A 227 29.42 11.20 -10.53
N ALA A 228 28.25 10.89 -11.10
CA ALA A 228 27.31 11.92 -11.56
C ALA A 228 26.59 12.62 -10.38
N ARG A 229 26.69 12.06 -9.17
CA ARG A 229 26.08 12.61 -7.95
C ARG A 229 27.16 13.28 -7.07
N ASN A 230 27.02 14.59 -6.91
CA ASN A 230 27.95 15.36 -6.04
C ASN A 230 27.19 15.82 -4.79
N THR A 231 27.18 14.97 -3.77
CA THR A 231 26.52 15.24 -2.50
C THR A 231 27.18 14.47 -1.36
N SER A 232 27.16 15.01 -0.15
CA SER A 232 27.55 14.33 1.10
C SER A 232 26.35 13.73 1.83
N TYR A 233 25.13 13.87 1.30
CA TYR A 233 23.88 13.41 1.91
C TYR A 233 23.34 12.14 1.29
N ALA A 234 24.11 11.49 0.41
CA ALA A 234 23.74 10.19 -0.14
C ALA A 234 24.92 9.23 -0.12
N ALA A 235 24.66 7.96 0.10
CA ALA A 235 25.60 6.87 0.00
C ALA A 235 25.16 5.87 -1.08
N VAL A 236 26.09 5.36 -1.86
CA VAL A 236 25.85 4.42 -2.96
C VAL A 236 26.42 3.07 -2.59
N TYR A 237 25.62 2.01 -2.79
CA TYR A 237 26.01 0.64 -2.55
C TYR A 237 25.82 -0.24 -3.78
N TRP A 238 26.76 -1.13 -4.02
CA TRP A 238 26.79 -2.11 -5.09
C TRP A 238 27.72 -3.26 -4.69
N PRO A 239 27.48 -4.52 -5.09
CA PRO A 239 26.49 -5.02 -6.03
C PRO A 239 25.12 -5.32 -5.41
N TRP A 240 24.17 -5.76 -6.25
CA TRP A 240 22.92 -6.37 -5.80
C TRP A 240 23.19 -7.60 -4.95
N LEU A 241 22.28 -7.90 -4.04
CA LEU A 241 22.39 -8.98 -3.08
C LEU A 241 21.37 -10.08 -3.39
N GLN A 242 21.71 -11.32 -3.09
CA GLN A 242 20.80 -12.43 -3.21
C GLN A 242 20.23 -12.79 -1.83
N THR A 243 18.91 -12.93 -1.74
CA THR A 243 18.22 -13.34 -0.52
C THR A 243 17.19 -14.42 -0.85
N PHE A 244 16.86 -15.22 0.16
CA PHE A 244 15.78 -16.21 0.05
C PHE A 244 14.43 -15.53 0.27
N GLU A 245 13.49 -15.76 -0.63
CA GLU A 245 12.13 -15.28 -0.56
C GLU A 245 11.24 -16.44 -0.11
N PRO A 246 10.66 -16.37 1.13
CA PRO A 246 9.96 -17.50 1.74
C PRO A 246 8.67 -17.89 1.02
N ASP A 247 7.93 -16.92 0.46
CA ASP A 247 6.63 -17.17 -0.14
C ASP A 247 6.73 -17.95 -1.45
N SER A 248 7.76 -17.67 -2.26
CA SER A 248 8.02 -18.41 -3.50
C SER A 248 9.00 -19.58 -3.32
N GLY A 249 9.71 -19.65 -2.20
CA GLY A 249 10.74 -20.64 -1.94
C GLY A 249 11.99 -20.50 -2.84
N LYS A 250 12.24 -19.31 -3.38
CA LYS A 250 13.33 -19.04 -4.34
C LYS A 250 14.30 -18.00 -3.83
N ASN A 251 15.52 -18.05 -4.34
CA ASN A 251 16.45 -16.96 -4.18
C ASN A 251 16.14 -15.86 -5.19
N VAL A 252 16.03 -14.61 -4.71
CA VAL A 252 15.78 -13.42 -5.52
C VAL A 252 16.92 -12.42 -5.35
N TRP A 253 17.19 -11.64 -6.39
CA TRP A 253 18.14 -10.55 -6.35
C TRP A 253 17.42 -9.26 -5.96
N ILE A 254 17.98 -8.56 -4.99
CA ILE A 254 17.42 -7.32 -4.45
C ILE A 254 18.48 -6.21 -4.47
N PRO A 255 18.05 -4.93 -4.58
CA PRO A 255 18.96 -3.79 -4.47
C PRO A 255 19.67 -3.76 -3.11
N ALA A 256 20.89 -3.26 -3.09
CA ALA A 256 21.72 -3.24 -1.87
C ALA A 256 21.07 -2.42 -0.74
N SER A 257 20.35 -1.34 -1.06
CA SER A 257 19.67 -0.49 -0.08
C SER A 257 18.74 -1.28 0.84
N THR A 258 18.11 -2.34 0.35
CA THR A 258 17.22 -3.21 1.13
C THR A 258 17.87 -3.80 2.38
N MET A 259 19.16 -4.10 2.33
CA MET A 259 19.92 -4.70 3.43
C MET A 259 20.77 -3.69 4.21
N ILE A 260 21.25 -2.65 3.55
CA ILE A 260 22.23 -1.70 4.12
C ILE A 260 21.66 -0.93 5.31
N GLY A 261 20.38 -0.61 5.32
CA GLY A 261 19.72 0.00 6.49
C GLY A 261 19.86 -0.86 7.76
N GLY A 262 19.71 -2.18 7.61
CA GLY A 262 19.93 -3.13 8.70
C GLY A 262 21.40 -3.22 9.13
N VAL A 263 22.33 -3.10 8.18
CA VAL A 263 23.77 -3.06 8.46
C VAL A 263 24.14 -1.82 9.26
N TYR A 264 23.59 -0.65 8.92
CA TYR A 264 23.80 0.59 9.68
C TYR A 264 23.28 0.44 11.11
N ALA A 265 22.03 -0.01 11.27
CA ALA A 265 21.44 -0.21 12.58
C ALA A 265 22.23 -1.24 13.43
N PHE A 266 22.75 -2.30 12.81
CA PHE A 266 23.60 -3.27 13.49
C PHE A 266 24.92 -2.64 13.92
N ASN A 267 25.57 -1.88 13.03
CA ASN A 267 26.84 -1.21 13.34
C ASN A 267 26.69 -0.23 14.51
N ASP A 268 25.62 0.56 14.52
CA ASP A 268 25.33 1.51 15.61
C ASP A 268 25.15 0.82 16.97
N ASN A 269 24.70 -0.44 16.98
CA ASN A 269 24.55 -1.22 18.22
C ASN A 269 25.82 -1.90 18.72
N VAL A 270 26.81 -2.12 17.85
CA VAL A 270 28.03 -2.91 18.21
C VAL A 270 29.31 -2.10 18.17
N SER A 271 29.28 -0.90 17.64
CA SER A 271 30.42 -0.01 17.48
C SER A 271 30.05 1.38 18.01
N GLU A 272 30.48 1.70 19.22
CA GLU A 272 30.45 3.06 19.76
C GLU A 272 31.59 3.90 19.15
#